data_e6a35049c96780b97f8cc2cd730cfe59
#
_entry.id   e6a35049c96780b97f8cc2cd730cfe59
#
_cell.length_a   1.000
_cell.length_b   1.000
_cell.length_c   1.000
_cell.angle_alpha   90.00
_cell.angle_beta   90.00
_cell.angle_gamma   90.00
#
_symmetry.space_group_name_H-M   'P 1'
#
loop_
_entity.id
_entity.type
_entity.pdbx_description
1 polymer ?
#
loop_
_entity_poly.entity_id
_entity_poly.type
_entity_poly.pdbx_seq_one_letter_code
_entity_poly.pdbx_strand_id
1 'polypeptide(L)'
;MYLSDLPTAVQTFLQATEMHDAEALFGSLASDAVLIDNGKEHRGPAIRKWNEKLYLGAKVRVHPIHVEDREGEVALSVTLDGDYAAYGVTEPSQFEWLIKLCDGRISSLNMIERPLSDLPKSVASFVNSMNMYDLDRTLATFAQDANVNDNGRDFWGRSGVREWLAREIIGEKVTMFVTESRVHTGRCFVVARVTGAYDKTGLPDPLTLRFYFCLDEAGLISQLIIIPSKTA
;
A
#
# COMPACT_ATOMS: atom_id res chain seq x y z
N MET A 1 -15.17 -1.99 7.32
CA MET A 1 -15.20 -0.48 7.31
C MET A 1 -14.74 -0.02 5.95
N TYR A 2 -15.31 1.03 5.37
CA TYR A 2 -14.83 1.62 4.12
C TYR A 2 -13.92 2.81 4.42
N LEU A 3 -13.03 3.18 3.50
CA LEU A 3 -12.17 4.36 3.66
C LEU A 3 -12.98 5.66 3.88
N SER A 4 -14.20 5.73 3.32
CA SER A 4 -15.15 6.83 3.55
C SER A 4 -15.65 6.92 4.99
N ASP A 5 -15.57 5.82 5.74
CA ASP A 5 -16.15 5.68 7.08
C ASP A 5 -15.10 5.84 8.19
N LEU A 6 -13.88 6.25 7.81
CA LEU A 6 -12.80 6.52 8.77
C LEU A 6 -13.26 7.54 9.82
N PRO A 7 -12.87 7.37 11.10
CA PRO A 7 -13.12 8.36 12.14
C PRO A 7 -12.59 9.74 11.75
N THR A 8 -13.30 10.80 12.11
CA THR A 8 -12.96 12.19 11.74
C THR A 8 -11.52 12.56 12.08
N ALA A 9 -11.00 12.15 13.25
CA ALA A 9 -9.61 12.43 13.62
C ALA A 9 -8.60 11.78 12.65
N VAL A 10 -8.90 10.56 12.16
CA VAL A 10 -8.05 9.86 11.19
C VAL A 10 -8.13 10.54 9.83
N GLN A 11 -9.33 10.93 9.38
CA GLN A 11 -9.50 11.71 8.15
C GLN A 11 -8.73 13.03 8.22
N THR A 12 -8.84 13.75 9.35
CA THR A 12 -8.11 15.02 9.57
C THR A 12 -6.60 14.79 9.52
N PHE A 13 -6.09 13.73 10.17
CA PHE A 13 -4.67 13.38 10.15
C PHE A 13 -4.16 13.13 8.73
N LEU A 14 -4.89 12.33 7.93
CA LEU A 14 -4.56 12.03 6.55
C LEU A 14 -4.56 13.30 5.68
N GLN A 15 -5.62 14.09 5.77
CA GLN A 15 -5.75 15.33 5.02
C GLN A 15 -4.68 16.36 5.39
N ALA A 16 -4.40 16.52 6.69
CA ALA A 16 -3.37 17.42 7.19
C ALA A 16 -1.96 17.01 6.71
N THR A 17 -1.71 15.70 6.63
CA THR A 17 -0.47 15.17 6.06
C THR A 17 -0.34 15.53 4.58
N GLU A 18 -1.40 15.33 3.79
CA GLU A 18 -1.41 15.66 2.35
C GLU A 18 -1.23 17.15 2.10
N MET A 19 -1.84 17.99 2.94
CA MET A 19 -1.74 19.44 2.85
C MET A 19 -0.50 20.03 3.54
N HIS A 20 0.30 19.20 4.20
CA HIS A 20 1.46 19.58 5.01
C HIS A 20 1.09 20.59 6.13
N ASP A 21 -0.12 20.47 6.66
CA ASP A 21 -0.64 21.30 7.73
C ASP A 21 -0.31 20.70 9.11
N ALA A 22 0.78 21.16 9.71
CA ALA A 22 1.24 20.68 11.01
C ALA A 22 0.21 20.93 12.13
N GLU A 23 -0.46 22.09 12.14
CA GLU A 23 -1.39 22.42 13.22
C GLU A 23 -2.67 21.56 13.16
N ALA A 24 -3.21 21.34 11.97
CA ALA A 24 -4.35 20.43 11.78
C ALA A 24 -3.97 18.98 12.16
N LEU A 25 -2.74 18.53 11.78
CA LEU A 25 -2.24 17.22 12.14
C LEU A 25 -2.17 17.06 13.67
N PHE A 26 -1.57 18.01 14.39
CA PHE A 26 -1.50 17.96 15.86
C PHE A 26 -2.87 18.11 16.52
N GLY A 27 -3.77 18.87 15.91
CA GLY A 27 -5.17 19.01 16.37
C GLY A 27 -5.95 17.70 16.34
N SER A 28 -5.57 16.75 15.49
CA SER A 28 -6.16 15.41 15.40
C SER A 28 -5.69 14.45 16.51
N LEU A 29 -4.56 14.77 17.18
CA LEU A 29 -3.97 13.95 18.25
C LEU A 29 -4.51 14.34 19.62
N ALA A 30 -4.60 13.36 20.53
CA ALA A 30 -4.82 13.61 21.95
C ALA A 30 -3.57 14.28 22.56
N SER A 31 -3.76 15.03 23.66
CA SER A 31 -2.67 15.77 24.31
C SER A 31 -1.55 14.87 24.85
N ASP A 32 -1.88 13.64 25.18
CA ASP A 32 -1.00 12.58 25.66
C ASP A 32 -0.73 11.49 24.62
N ALA A 33 -1.02 11.78 23.34
CA ALA A 33 -0.86 10.83 22.25
C ALA A 33 0.53 10.21 22.20
N VAL A 34 0.56 8.95 21.78
CA VAL A 34 1.77 8.17 21.53
C VAL A 34 1.86 7.83 20.05
N LEU A 35 2.95 8.24 19.41
CA LEU A 35 3.27 7.84 18.07
C LEU A 35 4.45 6.87 18.11
N ILE A 36 4.29 5.71 17.47
CA ILE A 36 5.33 4.68 17.39
C ILE A 36 5.68 4.49 15.91
N ASP A 37 6.90 4.81 15.56
CA ASP A 37 7.44 4.65 14.21
C ASP A 37 8.47 3.52 14.19
N ASN A 38 8.10 2.39 13.59
CA ASN A 38 8.94 1.18 13.53
C ASN A 38 9.55 0.81 14.91
N GLY A 39 8.71 0.82 15.94
CA GLY A 39 9.10 0.49 17.31
C GLY A 39 9.72 1.65 18.10
N LYS A 40 9.96 2.81 17.48
CA LYS A 40 10.46 3.99 18.18
C LYS A 40 9.32 4.88 18.62
N GLU A 41 9.22 5.08 19.93
CA GLU A 41 8.15 5.88 20.54
C GLU A 41 8.48 7.38 20.53
N HIS A 42 7.47 8.20 20.23
CA HIS A 42 7.47 9.65 20.28
C HIS A 42 6.28 10.15 21.11
N ARG A 43 6.51 11.14 21.99
CA ARG A 43 5.47 11.77 22.82
C ARG A 43 5.66 13.29 22.86
N GLY A 44 4.56 14.03 23.00
CA GLY A 44 4.57 15.47 23.17
C GLY A 44 5.47 16.20 22.13
N PRO A 45 6.47 17.02 22.58
CA PRO A 45 7.34 17.76 21.67
C PRO A 45 8.16 16.86 20.71
N ALA A 46 8.39 15.59 21.05
CA ALA A 46 9.10 14.66 20.18
C ALA A 46 8.28 14.29 18.94
N ILE A 47 6.94 14.29 19.02
CA ILE A 47 6.07 14.09 17.85
C ILE A 47 6.25 15.26 16.87
N ARG A 48 6.31 16.50 17.36
CA ARG A 48 6.55 17.67 16.50
C ARG A 48 7.88 17.56 15.76
N LYS A 49 8.95 17.25 16.44
CA LYS A 49 10.29 17.07 15.81
C LYS A 49 10.30 15.94 14.78
N TRP A 50 9.63 14.84 15.09
CA TRP A 50 9.48 13.71 14.18
C TRP A 50 8.73 14.14 12.91
N ASN A 51 7.59 14.83 13.07
CA ASN A 51 6.77 15.31 11.97
C ASN A 51 7.52 16.32 11.08
N GLU A 52 8.16 17.33 11.69
CA GLU A 52 8.95 18.33 10.95
C GLU A 52 10.07 17.70 10.14
N LYS A 53 10.74 16.68 10.68
CA LYS A 53 11.85 16.02 10.01
C LYS A 53 11.39 15.04 8.93
N LEU A 54 10.47 14.15 9.25
CA LEU A 54 10.12 13.03 8.38
C LEU A 54 8.90 13.33 7.49
N TYR A 55 7.82 13.84 8.04
CA TYR A 55 6.59 14.04 7.27
C TYR A 55 6.59 15.35 6.48
N LEU A 56 6.81 16.48 7.13
CA LEU A 56 6.89 17.76 6.44
C LEU A 56 8.18 17.87 5.63
N GLY A 57 9.32 17.47 6.20
CA GLY A 57 10.64 17.55 5.56
C GLY A 57 10.73 16.70 4.30
N ALA A 58 10.15 15.51 4.30
CA ALA A 58 10.10 14.61 3.14
C ALA A 58 8.85 14.80 2.26
N LYS A 59 8.00 15.79 2.56
CA LYS A 59 6.74 16.05 1.83
C LYS A 59 5.92 14.77 1.63
N VAL A 60 5.70 14.04 2.71
CA VAL A 60 5.04 12.74 2.68
C VAL A 60 3.62 12.88 2.13
N ARG A 61 3.28 11.96 1.24
CA ARG A 61 1.92 11.69 0.78
C ARG A 61 1.52 10.32 1.29
N VAL A 62 0.31 10.20 1.80
CA VAL A 62 -0.24 8.95 2.34
C VAL A 62 -1.36 8.47 1.44
N HIS A 63 -1.21 7.27 0.90
CA HIS A 63 -2.22 6.63 0.07
C HIS A 63 -2.86 5.48 0.83
N PRO A 64 -4.06 5.67 1.42
CA PRO A 64 -4.79 4.61 2.09
C PRO A 64 -5.23 3.54 1.09
N ILE A 65 -4.97 2.27 1.42
CA ILE A 65 -5.31 1.13 0.57
C ILE A 65 -6.50 0.36 1.14
N HIS A 66 -6.48 0.07 2.43
CA HIS A 66 -7.49 -0.75 3.09
C HIS A 66 -7.63 -0.35 4.55
N VAL A 67 -8.84 -0.49 5.10
CA VAL A 67 -9.14 -0.23 6.50
C VAL A 67 -9.93 -1.36 7.13
N GLU A 68 -9.54 -1.76 8.33
CA GLU A 68 -10.25 -2.71 9.19
C GLU A 68 -10.52 -2.07 10.56
N ASP A 69 -11.68 -2.39 11.15
CA ASP A 69 -11.93 -2.16 12.56
C ASP A 69 -11.56 -3.44 13.33
N ARG A 70 -10.62 -3.35 14.24
CA ARG A 70 -10.17 -4.45 15.08
C ARG A 70 -10.48 -4.16 16.55
N GLU A 71 -11.74 -4.37 16.95
CA GLU A 71 -12.18 -4.26 18.34
C GLU A 71 -11.81 -2.91 19.00
N GLY A 72 -12.08 -1.80 18.29
CA GLY A 72 -11.80 -0.44 18.76
C GLY A 72 -10.42 0.11 18.39
N GLU A 73 -9.66 -0.62 17.59
CA GLU A 73 -8.44 -0.17 16.94
C GLU A 73 -8.67 -0.11 15.42
N VAL A 74 -8.41 1.02 14.79
CA VAL A 74 -8.47 1.14 13.33
C VAL A 74 -7.14 0.68 12.75
N ALA A 75 -7.16 -0.42 11.98
CA ALA A 75 -6.00 -0.87 11.23
C ALA A 75 -6.08 -0.34 9.80
N LEU A 76 -5.15 0.54 9.42
CA LEU A 76 -5.09 1.19 8.12
C LEU A 76 -3.85 0.74 7.34
N SER A 77 -4.05 0.08 6.20
CA SER A 77 -2.97 -0.24 5.27
C SER A 77 -2.73 0.97 4.36
N VAL A 78 -1.50 1.46 4.31
CA VAL A 78 -1.13 2.63 3.51
C VAL A 78 0.14 2.38 2.71
N THR A 79 0.30 3.08 1.59
CA THR A 79 1.61 3.33 0.99
C THR A 79 2.01 4.77 1.27
N LEU A 80 3.29 4.98 1.52
CA LEU A 80 3.87 6.30 1.69
C LEU A 80 4.75 6.62 0.49
N ASP A 81 4.59 7.82 -0.02
CA ASP A 81 5.43 8.43 -1.06
C ASP A 81 5.94 9.78 -0.56
N GLY A 82 7.05 10.27 -1.10
CA GLY A 82 7.63 11.55 -0.68
C GLY A 82 9.09 11.71 -1.14
N ASP A 83 9.71 12.83 -0.74
CA ASP A 83 11.11 13.17 -1.05
C ASP A 83 12.08 12.44 -0.10
N TYR A 84 11.98 11.11 -0.02
CA TYR A 84 12.77 10.30 0.91
C TYR A 84 14.21 10.04 0.48
N ALA A 85 14.60 10.39 -0.75
CA ALA A 85 15.95 10.15 -1.25
C ALA A 85 17.05 10.76 -0.33
N ALA A 86 16.77 11.91 0.28
CA ALA A 86 17.66 12.54 1.26
C ALA A 86 17.83 11.73 2.55
N TYR A 87 16.95 10.76 2.80
CA TYR A 87 16.94 9.88 3.97
C TYR A 87 17.34 8.44 3.64
N GLY A 88 17.78 8.19 2.40
CA GLY A 88 18.21 6.87 1.93
C GLY A 88 17.08 5.94 1.55
N VAL A 89 15.83 6.41 1.49
CA VAL A 89 14.67 5.65 1.02
C VAL A 89 14.38 6.06 -0.41
N THR A 90 14.50 5.12 -1.34
CA THR A 90 14.39 5.39 -2.79
C THR A 90 13.09 4.95 -3.42
N GLU A 91 12.25 4.24 -2.69
CA GLU A 91 10.99 3.69 -3.20
C GLU A 91 9.87 3.82 -2.16
N PRO A 92 8.58 3.88 -2.61
CA PRO A 92 7.44 3.88 -1.71
C PRO A 92 7.47 2.66 -0.78
N SER A 93 7.16 2.89 0.49
CA SER A 93 7.06 1.82 1.48
C SER A 93 5.59 1.57 1.83
N GLN A 94 5.28 0.31 2.14
CA GLN A 94 3.97 -0.07 2.68
C GLN A 94 4.03 -0.06 4.20
N PHE A 95 2.97 0.48 4.82
CA PHE A 95 2.82 0.51 6.28
C PHE A 95 1.46 -0.03 6.69
N GLU A 96 1.42 -0.69 7.83
CA GLU A 96 0.21 -0.93 8.59
C GLU A 96 0.19 0.05 9.77
N TRP A 97 -0.82 0.90 9.81
CA TRP A 97 -1.05 1.84 10.89
C TRP A 97 -2.11 1.28 11.82
N LEU A 98 -1.76 1.10 13.10
CA LEU A 98 -2.69 0.72 14.14
C LEU A 98 -3.04 1.96 14.95
N ILE A 99 -4.30 2.38 14.91
CA ILE A 99 -4.76 3.67 15.39
C ILE A 99 -5.80 3.44 16.50
N LYS A 100 -5.51 3.95 17.69
CA LYS A 100 -6.48 4.01 18.80
C LYS A 100 -7.00 5.42 18.99
N LEU A 101 -8.27 5.52 19.31
CA LEU A 101 -8.95 6.78 19.56
C LEU A 101 -9.36 6.89 21.03
N CYS A 102 -9.29 8.10 21.56
CA CYS A 102 -9.84 8.48 22.85
C CYS A 102 -10.49 9.85 22.70
N ASP A 103 -11.74 9.98 23.14
CA ASP A 103 -12.51 11.24 23.08
C ASP A 103 -12.50 11.90 21.67
N GLY A 104 -12.61 11.06 20.62
CA GLY A 104 -12.64 11.52 19.22
C GLY A 104 -11.30 12.00 18.66
N ARG A 105 -10.18 11.77 19.37
CA ARG A 105 -8.82 12.09 18.93
C ARG A 105 -7.94 10.85 18.90
N ILE A 106 -6.88 10.89 18.10
CA ILE A 106 -5.90 9.80 18.03
C ILE A 106 -5.08 9.79 19.33
N SER A 107 -5.23 8.75 20.14
CA SER A 107 -4.46 8.53 21.37
C SER A 107 -3.22 7.68 21.15
N SER A 108 -3.23 6.82 20.12
CA SER A 108 -2.07 6.03 19.71
C SER A 108 -2.05 5.84 18.21
N LEU A 109 -0.89 6.00 17.60
CA LEU A 109 -0.62 5.68 16.20
C LEU A 109 0.66 4.86 16.13
N ASN A 110 0.53 3.56 15.85
CA ASN A 110 1.66 2.67 15.65
C ASN A 110 1.83 2.39 14.15
N MET A 111 2.93 2.84 13.59
CA MET A 111 3.27 2.70 12.17
C MET A 111 4.30 1.58 12.01
N ILE A 112 3.87 0.49 11.39
CA ILE A 112 4.67 -0.73 11.19
C ILE A 112 4.99 -0.83 9.70
N GLU A 113 6.25 -0.66 9.34
CA GLU A 113 6.70 -0.82 7.96
C GLU A 113 6.55 -2.27 7.50
N ARG A 114 6.09 -2.45 6.27
CA ARG A 114 6.00 -3.72 5.56
C ARG A 114 6.89 -3.64 4.30
N PRO A 115 8.21 -3.83 4.45
CA PRO A 115 9.13 -3.60 3.34
C PRO A 115 8.88 -4.57 2.19
N LEU A 116 9.04 -4.08 0.96
CA LEU A 116 9.03 -4.89 -0.26
C LEU A 116 10.45 -5.34 -0.67
N SER A 117 11.45 -5.09 0.15
CA SER A 117 12.87 -5.40 -0.11
C SER A 117 13.15 -6.87 -0.36
N ASP A 118 12.29 -7.76 0.18
CA ASP A 118 12.42 -9.20 -0.01
C ASP A 118 11.84 -9.69 -1.34
N LEU A 119 11.16 -8.80 -2.08
CA LEU A 119 10.64 -9.11 -3.42
C LEU A 119 11.71 -8.88 -4.49
N PRO A 120 11.67 -9.64 -5.59
CA PRO A 120 12.44 -9.30 -6.79
C PRO A 120 12.11 -7.88 -7.25
N LYS A 121 13.12 -7.17 -7.76
CA LYS A 121 12.98 -5.75 -8.11
C LYS A 121 11.79 -5.46 -9.03
N SER A 122 11.56 -6.30 -10.06
CA SER A 122 10.42 -6.13 -10.97
C SER A 122 9.08 -6.31 -10.26
N VAL A 123 8.98 -7.25 -9.30
CA VAL A 123 7.75 -7.48 -8.52
C VAL A 123 7.50 -6.33 -7.56
N ALA A 124 8.52 -5.86 -6.83
CA ALA A 124 8.40 -4.68 -5.97
C ALA A 124 7.99 -3.44 -6.79
N SER A 125 8.62 -3.21 -7.95
CA SER A 125 8.27 -2.11 -8.85
C SER A 125 6.86 -2.25 -9.42
N PHE A 126 6.40 -3.48 -9.73
CA PHE A 126 5.02 -3.76 -10.13
C PHE A 126 4.03 -3.31 -9.02
N VAL A 127 4.24 -3.75 -7.78
CA VAL A 127 3.37 -3.38 -6.65
C VAL A 127 3.33 -1.85 -6.47
N ASN A 128 4.49 -1.21 -6.45
CA ASN A 128 4.59 0.24 -6.23
C ASN A 128 3.92 1.04 -7.35
N SER A 129 4.26 0.75 -8.61
CA SER A 129 3.72 1.50 -9.75
C SER A 129 2.22 1.26 -9.96
N MET A 130 1.74 0.04 -9.67
CA MET A 130 0.32 -0.27 -9.69
C MET A 130 -0.44 0.55 -8.65
N ASN A 131 0.05 0.62 -7.41
CA ASN A 131 -0.55 1.41 -6.33
C ASN A 131 -0.54 2.92 -6.61
N MET A 132 0.37 3.38 -7.46
CA MET A 132 0.44 4.78 -7.94
C MET A 132 -0.36 5.02 -9.23
N TYR A 133 -1.02 3.99 -9.75
CA TYR A 133 -1.78 4.02 -11.00
C TYR A 133 -0.95 4.44 -12.23
N ASP A 134 0.35 4.16 -12.20
CA ASP A 134 1.28 4.43 -13.28
C ASP A 134 1.33 3.26 -14.26
N LEU A 135 0.51 3.36 -15.33
CA LEU A 135 0.38 2.31 -16.34
C LEU A 135 1.72 1.99 -17.01
N ASP A 136 2.48 3.01 -17.42
CA ASP A 136 3.69 2.79 -18.24
C ASP A 136 4.81 2.19 -17.37
N ARG A 137 4.94 2.64 -16.14
CA ARG A 137 5.88 2.09 -15.17
C ARG A 137 5.52 0.66 -14.77
N THR A 138 4.23 0.37 -14.58
CA THR A 138 3.76 -0.99 -14.29
C THR A 138 4.01 -1.92 -15.47
N LEU A 139 3.69 -1.48 -16.69
CA LEU A 139 3.95 -2.23 -17.91
C LEU A 139 5.46 -2.50 -18.14
N ALA A 140 6.33 -1.57 -17.74
CA ALA A 140 7.77 -1.73 -17.88
C ALA A 140 8.35 -2.86 -17.02
N THR A 141 7.63 -3.37 -16.04
CA THR A 141 8.05 -4.51 -15.21
C THR A 141 7.89 -5.86 -15.93
N PHE A 142 7.14 -5.91 -17.03
CA PHE A 142 6.87 -7.12 -17.79
C PHE A 142 7.82 -7.32 -18.99
N ALA A 143 8.13 -8.58 -19.29
CA ALA A 143 8.79 -8.98 -20.53
C ALA A 143 7.90 -8.67 -21.75
N GLN A 144 8.50 -8.62 -22.95
CA GLN A 144 7.80 -8.28 -24.18
C GLN A 144 6.72 -9.31 -24.57
N ASP A 145 6.98 -10.58 -24.26
CA ASP A 145 6.14 -11.75 -24.55
C ASP A 145 5.40 -12.27 -23.31
N ALA A 146 5.33 -11.45 -22.26
CA ALA A 146 4.72 -11.84 -20.99
C ALA A 146 3.27 -12.32 -21.16
N ASN A 147 2.87 -13.23 -20.26
CA ASN A 147 1.50 -13.69 -20.12
C ASN A 147 0.96 -13.32 -18.73
N VAL A 148 -0.24 -12.77 -18.70
CA VAL A 148 -1.03 -12.62 -17.45
C VAL A 148 -2.25 -13.54 -17.54
N ASN A 149 -2.40 -14.40 -16.55
CA ASN A 149 -3.63 -15.16 -16.33
C ASN A 149 -4.34 -14.59 -15.11
N ASP A 150 -5.43 -13.89 -15.33
CA ASP A 150 -6.26 -13.33 -14.28
C ASP A 150 -7.55 -14.13 -14.14
N ASN A 151 -7.57 -15.00 -13.14
CA ASN A 151 -8.69 -15.87 -12.82
C ASN A 151 -9.21 -16.65 -14.05
N GLY A 152 -8.29 -17.28 -14.80
CA GLY A 152 -8.58 -18.08 -15.98
C GLY A 152 -8.73 -17.29 -17.30
N ARG A 153 -8.53 -15.98 -17.30
CA ARG A 153 -8.50 -15.14 -18.50
C ARG A 153 -7.04 -14.81 -18.86
N ASP A 154 -6.63 -15.09 -20.08
CA ASP A 154 -5.26 -14.90 -20.54
C ASP A 154 -5.10 -13.60 -21.34
N PHE A 155 -4.03 -12.87 -21.02
CA PHE A 155 -3.60 -11.65 -21.70
C PHE A 155 -2.15 -11.85 -22.16
N TRP A 156 -1.94 -11.95 -23.49
CA TRP A 156 -0.68 -12.33 -24.09
C TRP A 156 0.09 -11.14 -24.67
N GLY A 157 1.38 -11.12 -24.42
CA GLY A 157 2.32 -10.16 -24.93
C GLY A 157 2.08 -8.74 -24.42
N ARG A 158 2.97 -7.82 -24.78
CA ARG A 158 2.92 -6.43 -24.26
C ARG A 158 1.58 -5.72 -24.53
N SER A 159 0.94 -5.99 -25.67
CA SER A 159 -0.35 -5.37 -26.01
C SER A 159 -1.48 -5.87 -25.11
N GLY A 160 -1.60 -7.21 -24.92
CA GLY A 160 -2.61 -7.80 -24.07
C GLY A 160 -2.43 -7.41 -22.60
N VAL A 161 -1.19 -7.43 -22.10
CA VAL A 161 -0.85 -7.00 -20.73
C VAL A 161 -1.17 -5.52 -20.54
N ARG A 162 -0.87 -4.65 -21.53
CA ARG A 162 -1.23 -3.23 -21.48
C ARG A 162 -2.74 -3.01 -21.41
N GLU A 163 -3.52 -3.76 -22.20
CA GLU A 163 -4.97 -3.65 -22.19
C GLU A 163 -5.56 -4.07 -20.82
N TRP A 164 -5.10 -5.20 -20.28
CA TRP A 164 -5.49 -5.66 -18.94
C TRP A 164 -5.15 -4.62 -17.87
N LEU A 165 -3.92 -4.12 -17.83
CA LEU A 165 -3.49 -3.09 -16.88
C LEU A 165 -4.36 -1.83 -16.98
N ALA A 166 -4.59 -1.33 -18.20
CA ALA A 166 -5.30 -0.08 -18.42
C ALA A 166 -6.78 -0.17 -17.99
N ARG A 167 -7.44 -1.31 -18.27
CA ARG A 167 -8.88 -1.46 -18.03
C ARG A 167 -9.18 -1.99 -16.63
N GLU A 168 -8.48 -3.05 -16.21
CA GLU A 168 -8.89 -3.83 -15.05
C GLU A 168 -8.07 -3.48 -13.79
N ILE A 169 -6.90 -2.88 -13.96
CA ILE A 169 -6.08 -2.48 -12.82
C ILE A 169 -6.13 -0.96 -12.61
N ILE A 170 -5.65 -0.19 -13.58
CA ILE A 170 -5.57 1.27 -13.45
C ILE A 170 -6.95 1.92 -13.57
N GLY A 171 -7.78 1.45 -14.52
CA GLY A 171 -9.15 1.95 -14.73
C GLY A 171 -10.03 1.72 -13.51
N GLU A 172 -9.90 0.59 -12.86
CA GLU A 172 -10.63 0.22 -11.64
C GLU A 172 -9.91 0.69 -10.35
N LYS A 173 -8.83 1.48 -10.47
CA LYS A 173 -8.03 1.96 -9.34
C LYS A 173 -7.67 0.85 -8.36
N VAL A 174 -7.23 -0.29 -8.89
CA VAL A 174 -6.86 -1.43 -8.06
C VAL A 174 -5.57 -1.11 -7.31
N THR A 175 -5.60 -1.34 -6.01
CA THR A 175 -4.44 -1.27 -5.13
C THR A 175 -4.24 -2.59 -4.42
N MET A 176 -3.01 -2.91 -4.06
CA MET A 176 -2.67 -4.11 -3.32
C MET A 176 -1.75 -3.81 -2.14
N PHE A 177 -1.98 -4.53 -1.05
CA PHE A 177 -1.13 -4.53 0.14
C PHE A 177 -0.59 -5.95 0.34
N VAL A 178 0.72 -6.11 0.22
CA VAL A 178 1.39 -7.41 0.35
C VAL A 178 1.36 -7.84 1.81
N THR A 179 0.80 -9.02 2.09
CA THR A 179 0.72 -9.60 3.43
C THR A 179 1.72 -10.73 3.63
N GLU A 180 2.02 -11.48 2.58
CA GLU A 180 3.00 -12.57 2.59
C GLU A 180 3.75 -12.61 1.26
N SER A 181 5.01 -13.02 1.30
CA SER A 181 5.80 -13.28 0.11
C SER A 181 6.74 -14.47 0.30
N ARG A 182 7.04 -15.15 -0.80
CA ARG A 182 8.07 -16.20 -0.85
C ARG A 182 8.77 -16.14 -2.20
N VAL A 183 10.08 -16.12 -2.18
CA VAL A 183 10.92 -16.07 -3.38
C VAL A 183 11.73 -17.36 -3.48
N HIS A 184 11.71 -18.00 -4.66
CA HIS A 184 12.50 -19.18 -4.95
C HIS A 184 12.85 -19.25 -6.43
N THR A 185 14.12 -19.20 -6.75
CA THR A 185 14.72 -19.47 -8.10
C THR A 185 13.89 -18.91 -9.27
N GLY A 186 13.87 -17.58 -9.43
CA GLY A 186 13.16 -16.91 -10.55
C GLY A 186 11.63 -16.91 -10.43
N ARG A 187 11.09 -17.37 -9.30
CA ARG A 187 9.66 -17.37 -8.99
C ARG A 187 9.40 -16.59 -7.72
N CYS A 188 8.32 -15.82 -7.72
CA CYS A 188 7.88 -15.09 -6.54
C CYS A 188 6.40 -15.36 -6.33
N PHE A 189 6.05 -15.76 -5.12
CA PHE A 189 4.69 -15.91 -4.66
C PHE A 189 4.36 -14.77 -3.71
N VAL A 190 3.20 -14.14 -3.92
CA VAL A 190 2.73 -13.02 -3.10
C VAL A 190 1.27 -13.30 -2.71
N VAL A 191 0.95 -13.09 -1.44
CA VAL A 191 -0.43 -12.95 -0.97
C VAL A 191 -0.66 -11.47 -0.69
N ALA A 192 -1.74 -10.91 -1.22
CA ALA A 192 -2.04 -9.51 -1.00
C ALA A 192 -3.54 -9.29 -0.78
N ARG A 193 -3.87 -8.32 0.08
CA ARG A 193 -5.19 -7.72 0.13
C ARG A 193 -5.33 -6.76 -1.04
N VAL A 194 -6.47 -6.81 -1.71
CA VAL A 194 -6.73 -6.01 -2.92
C VAL A 194 -8.02 -5.25 -2.74
N THR A 195 -8.02 -3.99 -3.14
CA THR A 195 -9.22 -3.15 -3.23
C THR A 195 -9.21 -2.33 -4.52
N GLY A 196 -10.34 -1.75 -4.89
CA GLY A 196 -10.50 -0.97 -6.11
C GLY A 196 -11.93 -0.48 -6.27
N ALA A 197 -12.21 0.13 -7.42
CA ALA A 197 -13.54 0.62 -7.80
C ALA A 197 -14.41 -0.47 -8.47
N TYR A 198 -13.87 -1.67 -8.69
CA TYR A 198 -14.60 -2.79 -9.30
C TYR A 198 -15.83 -3.21 -8.48
N ASP A 199 -16.77 -3.90 -9.12
CA ASP A 199 -17.96 -4.45 -8.44
C ASP A 199 -17.54 -5.47 -7.37
N LYS A 200 -17.85 -5.18 -6.11
CA LYS A 200 -17.52 -6.00 -4.94
C LYS A 200 -18.64 -6.98 -4.56
N THR A 201 -19.73 -7.03 -5.32
CA THR A 201 -20.87 -7.89 -5.02
C THR A 201 -20.46 -9.36 -4.98
N GLY A 202 -20.66 -10.01 -3.84
CA GLY A 202 -20.32 -11.41 -3.62
C GLY A 202 -18.82 -11.70 -3.41
N LEU A 203 -17.99 -10.66 -3.36
CA LEU A 203 -16.58 -10.83 -3.01
C LEU A 203 -16.36 -10.67 -1.50
N PRO A 204 -15.36 -11.36 -0.92
CA PRO A 204 -14.98 -11.15 0.48
C PRO A 204 -14.37 -9.76 0.67
N ASP A 205 -14.54 -9.19 1.87
CA ASP A 205 -13.87 -7.95 2.27
C ASP A 205 -13.05 -8.18 3.55
N PRO A 206 -11.70 -8.10 3.49
CA PRO A 206 -10.90 -7.75 2.31
C PRO A 206 -10.81 -8.88 1.27
N LEU A 207 -10.80 -8.51 -0.01
CA LEU A 207 -10.46 -9.45 -1.07
C LEU A 207 -8.99 -9.80 -0.98
N THR A 208 -8.69 -11.10 -0.77
CA THR A 208 -7.32 -11.59 -0.72
C THR A 208 -7.02 -12.43 -1.94
N LEU A 209 -6.00 -12.06 -2.69
CA LEU A 209 -5.55 -12.75 -3.88
C LEU A 209 -4.14 -13.32 -3.72
N ARG A 210 -3.85 -14.35 -4.50
CA ARG A 210 -2.54 -14.97 -4.65
C ARG A 210 -1.99 -14.65 -6.02
N PHE A 211 -0.76 -14.16 -6.04
CA PHE A 211 -0.04 -13.78 -7.23
C PHE A 211 1.18 -14.68 -7.38
N TYR A 212 1.30 -15.34 -8.53
CA TYR A 212 2.44 -16.18 -8.87
C TYR A 212 3.19 -15.50 -10.02
N PHE A 213 4.38 -15.00 -9.72
CA PHE A 213 5.25 -14.36 -10.68
C PHE A 213 6.35 -15.34 -11.13
N CYS A 214 6.55 -15.46 -12.44
CA CYS A 214 7.75 -16.05 -13.01
C CYS A 214 8.57 -14.91 -13.67
N LEU A 215 9.88 -14.94 -13.46
CA LEU A 215 10.79 -13.96 -14.02
C LEU A 215 11.64 -14.59 -15.11
N ASP A 216 11.94 -13.81 -16.14
CA ASP A 216 12.90 -14.18 -17.17
C ASP A 216 14.37 -13.97 -16.70
N GLU A 217 15.34 -14.24 -17.58
CA GLU A 217 16.78 -14.07 -17.29
C GLU A 217 17.17 -12.60 -17.07
N ALA A 218 16.39 -11.65 -17.60
CA ALA A 218 16.59 -10.22 -17.38
C ALA A 218 15.95 -9.73 -16.08
N GLY A 219 15.25 -10.62 -15.34
CA GLY A 219 14.54 -10.31 -14.12
C GLY A 219 13.21 -9.60 -14.33
N LEU A 220 12.67 -9.58 -15.57
CA LEU A 220 11.34 -9.06 -15.88
C LEU A 220 10.28 -10.15 -15.66
N ILE A 221 9.04 -9.72 -15.40
CA ILE A 221 7.90 -10.63 -15.23
C ILE A 221 7.55 -11.25 -16.59
N SER A 222 7.82 -12.53 -16.75
CA SER A 222 7.46 -13.30 -17.96
C SER A 222 6.08 -13.93 -17.83
N GLN A 223 5.64 -14.23 -16.60
CA GLN A 223 4.29 -14.75 -16.35
C GLN A 223 3.77 -14.24 -14.99
N LEU A 224 2.50 -13.90 -14.98
CA LEU A 224 1.75 -13.58 -13.77
C LEU A 224 0.44 -14.39 -13.76
N ILE A 225 0.21 -15.16 -12.71
CA ILE A 225 -1.05 -15.88 -12.47
C ILE A 225 -1.69 -15.32 -11.21
N ILE A 226 -2.95 -14.90 -11.31
CA ILE A 226 -3.73 -14.33 -10.22
C ILE A 226 -4.92 -15.24 -9.95
N ILE A 227 -5.04 -15.68 -8.69
CA ILE A 227 -6.16 -16.53 -8.26
C ILE A 227 -6.71 -16.05 -6.91
N PRO A 228 -8.01 -16.24 -6.63
CA PRO A 228 -8.58 -15.98 -5.32
C PRO A 228 -7.89 -16.82 -4.24
N SER A 229 -7.65 -16.22 -3.08
CA SER A 229 -7.28 -16.97 -1.89
C SER A 229 -8.54 -17.70 -1.41
N LYS A 230 -8.50 -19.02 -1.31
CA LYS A 230 -9.59 -19.73 -0.63
C LYS A 230 -9.58 -19.26 0.82
N THR A 231 -10.63 -18.60 1.26
CA THR A 231 -10.92 -18.38 2.68
C THR A 231 -11.04 -19.77 3.31
N ALA A 232 -10.21 -20.07 4.32
CA ALA A 232 -10.32 -21.28 5.11
C ALA A 232 -11.57 -21.19 5.99
#